data_d12b9e171b3b05081922e343bbb1a899
#
_entry.id   d12b9e171b3b05081922e343bbb1a899
#
_cell.length_a   1.000
_cell.length_b   1.000
_cell.length_c   1.000
_cell.angle_alpha   90.00
_cell.angle_beta   90.00
_cell.angle_gamma   90.00
#
_symmetry.space_group_name_H-M   'P 1'
#
loop_
_entity.id
_entity.type
_entity.pdbx_description
1 polymer ?
#
loop_
_entity_poly.entity_id
_entity_poly.type
_entity_poly.pdbx_seq_one_letter_code
_entity_poly.pdbx_strand_id
1 'polypeptide(L)'
;MKKAIIIGSGIGGIATALRLRSMNYDVTVFENNDFPGGKLTSFDLGPYRFDAGPSLLTMPHFIDELFDLFNENPRDHFNYKKKDISCKYFWDDGTKLNAYSEKSKFINEIN
;
A
#
# COMPACT_ATOMS: atom_id res chain seq x y z
N MET A 1 -10.69 24.56 16.33
CA MET A 1 -10.37 23.36 15.52
C MET A 1 -11.03 22.17 16.20
N LYS A 2 -11.75 21.32 15.45
CA LYS A 2 -12.31 20.08 15.99
C LYS A 2 -11.17 19.10 16.28
N LYS A 3 -11.32 18.28 17.32
CA LYS A 3 -10.35 17.26 17.67
C LYS A 3 -10.80 15.88 17.18
N ALA A 4 -9.87 15.07 16.75
CA ALA A 4 -10.09 13.67 16.37
C ALA A 4 -9.00 12.77 16.97
N ILE A 5 -9.40 11.60 17.42
CA ILE A 5 -8.50 10.56 17.91
C ILE A 5 -8.63 9.36 16.97
N ILE A 6 -7.49 8.84 16.55
CA ILE A 6 -7.41 7.63 15.74
C ILE A 6 -6.66 6.57 16.53
N ILE A 7 -7.20 5.38 16.57
CA ILE A 7 -6.60 4.23 17.23
C ILE A 7 -6.04 3.30 16.16
N GLY A 8 -4.73 3.15 16.18
CA GLY A 8 -3.95 2.37 15.21
C GLY A 8 -3.38 3.20 14.06
N SER A 9 -2.08 3.04 13.81
CA SER A 9 -1.33 3.70 12.74
C SER A 9 -1.02 2.75 11.56
N GLY A 10 -1.90 1.80 11.27
CA GLY A 10 -1.87 1.07 10.01
C GLY A 10 -2.25 1.98 8.84
N ILE A 11 -2.17 1.49 7.60
CA ILE A 11 -2.43 2.29 6.38
C ILE A 11 -3.79 3.02 6.44
N GLY A 12 -4.84 2.36 6.93
CA GLY A 12 -6.17 2.97 7.08
C GLY A 12 -6.22 4.09 8.12
N GLY A 13 -5.56 3.89 9.26
CA GLY A 13 -5.45 4.91 10.31
C GLY A 13 -4.69 6.14 9.84
N ILE A 14 -3.54 5.94 9.19
CA ILE A 14 -2.73 7.02 8.62
C ILE A 14 -3.52 7.77 7.54
N ALA A 15 -4.16 7.07 6.60
CA ALA A 15 -4.95 7.68 5.55
C ALA A 15 -6.13 8.50 6.11
N THR A 16 -6.79 8.01 7.16
CA THR A 16 -7.87 8.73 7.85
C THR A 16 -7.33 9.97 8.56
N ALA A 17 -6.18 9.85 9.24
CA ALA A 17 -5.53 10.97 9.92
C ALA A 17 -5.21 12.11 8.95
N LEU A 18 -4.62 11.78 7.80
CA LEU A 18 -4.28 12.76 6.77
C LEU A 18 -5.53 13.46 6.21
N ARG A 19 -6.59 12.70 5.88
CA ARG A 19 -7.85 13.28 5.39
C ARG A 19 -8.52 14.17 6.43
N LEU A 20 -8.56 13.78 7.69
CA LEU A 20 -9.09 14.64 8.75
C LEU A 20 -8.23 15.89 8.96
N ARG A 21 -6.92 15.75 8.86
CA ARG A 21 -6.00 16.89 8.96
C ARG A 21 -6.21 17.89 7.81
N SER A 22 -6.42 17.43 6.59
CA SER A 22 -6.74 18.30 5.44
C SER A 22 -8.09 19.01 5.60
N MET A 23 -9.02 18.45 6.41
CA MET A 23 -10.29 19.07 6.80
C MET A 23 -10.17 19.98 8.05
N ASN A 24 -8.97 20.34 8.44
CA ASN A 24 -8.68 21.21 9.58
C ASN A 24 -9.07 20.64 10.95
N TYR A 25 -8.95 19.33 11.14
CA TYR A 25 -9.03 18.70 12.46
C TYR A 25 -7.65 18.70 13.14
N ASP A 26 -7.65 18.81 14.45
CA ASP A 26 -6.50 18.51 15.32
C ASP A 26 -6.51 16.99 15.57
N VAL A 27 -5.57 16.26 14.96
CA VAL A 27 -5.60 14.79 14.94
C VAL A 27 -4.50 14.23 15.81
N THR A 28 -4.88 13.33 16.71
CA THR A 28 -3.95 12.52 17.50
C THR A 28 -4.11 11.05 17.13
N VAL A 29 -3.01 10.37 16.85
CA VAL A 29 -2.99 8.94 16.54
C VAL A 29 -2.33 8.18 17.67
N PHE A 30 -2.99 7.14 18.17
CA PHE A 30 -2.46 6.21 19.16
C PHE A 30 -2.13 4.88 18.49
N GLU A 31 -0.92 4.39 18.71
CA GLU A 31 -0.43 3.11 18.23
C GLU A 31 0.07 2.27 19.40
N ASN A 32 -0.24 0.97 19.39
CA ASN A 32 0.16 0.05 20.44
C ASN A 32 1.55 -0.57 20.20
N ASN A 33 1.99 -0.63 18.95
CA ASN A 33 3.32 -1.11 18.59
C ASN A 33 4.34 0.03 18.64
N ASP A 34 5.60 -0.34 18.72
CA ASP A 34 6.73 0.62 18.73
C ASP A 34 6.98 1.27 17.34
N PHE A 35 6.22 0.88 16.32
CA PHE A 35 6.36 1.35 14.95
C PHE A 35 5.00 1.56 14.28
N PRO A 36 4.85 2.55 13.39
CA PRO A 36 3.67 2.73 12.56
C PRO A 36 3.68 1.76 11.36
N GLY A 37 2.54 1.62 10.68
CA GLY A 37 2.40 0.83 9.45
C GLY A 37 1.53 -0.41 9.59
N GLY A 38 1.35 -0.93 10.80
CA GLY A 38 0.53 -2.11 11.07
C GLY A 38 1.05 -3.35 10.34
N LYS A 39 0.27 -3.87 9.38
CA LYS A 39 0.68 -5.03 8.56
C LYS A 39 1.74 -4.70 7.50
N LEU A 40 1.99 -3.44 7.20
CA LEU A 40 3.09 -3.02 6.34
C LEU A 40 4.37 -2.94 7.18
N THR A 41 5.01 -4.07 7.38
CA THR A 41 6.22 -4.19 8.17
C THR A 41 7.22 -5.14 7.53
N SER A 42 8.44 -5.11 8.03
CA SER A 42 9.51 -5.99 7.59
C SER A 42 10.31 -6.46 8.80
N PHE A 43 11.05 -7.54 8.64
CA PHE A 43 12.00 -8.04 9.64
C PHE A 43 13.30 -8.46 8.96
N ASP A 44 14.38 -8.43 9.72
CA ASP A 44 15.68 -8.89 9.28
C ASP A 44 15.99 -10.27 9.88
N LEU A 45 16.57 -11.13 9.05
CA LEU A 45 17.10 -12.43 9.46
C LEU A 45 18.56 -12.53 8.97
N GLY A 46 19.48 -12.26 9.87
CA GLY A 46 20.89 -12.11 9.52
C GLY A 46 21.07 -10.95 8.52
N PRO A 47 21.72 -11.17 7.36
CA PRO A 47 21.92 -10.13 6.35
C PRO A 47 20.72 -9.93 5.42
N TYR A 48 19.62 -10.65 5.60
CA TYR A 48 18.47 -10.65 4.71
C TYR A 48 17.29 -9.91 5.34
N ARG A 49 16.64 -9.06 4.54
CA ARG A 49 15.40 -8.37 4.90
C ARG A 49 14.21 -9.00 4.21
N PHE A 50 13.14 -9.24 4.97
CA PHE A 50 11.89 -9.82 4.49
C PHE A 50 10.71 -8.88 4.74
N ASP A 51 9.80 -8.79 3.78
CA ASP A 51 8.51 -8.17 4.01
C ASP A 51 7.64 -9.14 4.84
N ALA A 52 7.11 -8.64 5.96
CA ALA A 52 6.25 -9.42 6.86
C ALA A 52 4.75 -9.21 6.57
N GLY A 53 4.43 -8.49 5.52
CA GLY A 53 3.08 -8.14 5.11
C GLY A 53 2.93 -8.17 3.59
N PRO A 54 2.03 -7.34 3.04
CA PRO A 54 1.83 -7.25 1.59
C PRO A 54 3.11 -6.87 0.85
N SER A 55 3.49 -7.66 -0.13
CA SER A 55 4.66 -7.40 -0.99
C SER A 55 4.29 -6.69 -2.31
N LEU A 56 3.00 -6.57 -2.60
CA LEU A 56 2.47 -5.92 -3.80
C LEU A 56 1.68 -4.67 -3.42
N LEU A 57 1.96 -3.58 -4.12
CA LEU A 57 1.17 -2.35 -4.05
C LEU A 57 0.13 -2.39 -5.18
N THR A 58 -1.13 -2.63 -4.82
CA THR A 58 -2.23 -2.63 -5.75
C THR A 58 -2.88 -1.29 -5.93
N MET A 59 -3.32 -0.49 -6.13
CA MET A 59 -3.99 0.83 -6.16
C MET A 59 -3.09 1.97 -5.63
N PRO A 60 -1.90 2.20 -6.21
CA PRO A 60 -0.96 3.22 -5.74
C PRO A 60 -1.54 4.65 -5.79
N HIS A 61 -2.50 4.93 -6.67
CA HIS A 61 -3.15 6.23 -6.79
C HIS A 61 -3.82 6.69 -5.49
N PHE A 62 -4.36 5.77 -4.67
CA PHE A 62 -4.92 6.14 -3.37
C PHE A 62 -3.88 6.65 -2.37
N ILE A 63 -2.63 6.22 -2.54
CA ILE A 63 -1.52 6.75 -1.74
C ILE A 63 -1.09 8.09 -2.31
N ASP A 64 -0.97 8.20 -3.63
CA ASP A 64 -0.62 9.44 -4.30
C ASP A 64 -1.61 10.58 -3.92
N GLU A 65 -2.92 10.30 -3.89
CA GLU A 65 -3.95 11.24 -3.44
C GLU A 65 -3.72 11.81 -2.03
N LEU A 66 -3.11 11.04 -1.11
CA LEU A 66 -2.84 11.52 0.24
C LEU A 66 -1.76 12.59 0.26
N PHE A 67 -0.79 12.53 -0.62
CA PHE A 67 0.24 13.56 -0.80
C PHE A 67 -0.36 14.80 -1.47
N ASP A 68 -1.25 14.61 -2.47
CA ASP A 68 -1.93 15.70 -3.16
C ASP A 68 -2.78 16.57 -2.21
N LEU A 69 -3.32 15.98 -1.12
CA LEU A 69 -4.06 16.73 -0.09
C LEU A 69 -3.23 17.85 0.56
N PHE A 70 -1.91 17.74 0.51
CA PHE A 70 -0.97 18.68 1.13
C PHE A 70 -0.07 19.39 0.11
N ASN A 71 -0.37 19.26 -1.19
CA ASN A 71 0.42 19.76 -2.31
C ASN A 71 1.86 19.22 -2.31
N GLU A 72 2.04 17.98 -1.84
CA GLU A 72 3.31 17.28 -1.86
C GLU A 72 3.40 16.39 -3.08
N ASN A 73 4.58 16.31 -3.70
CA ASN A 73 4.79 15.37 -4.80
C ASN A 73 5.09 13.96 -4.25
N PRO A 74 4.23 12.95 -4.54
CA PRO A 74 4.45 11.59 -4.03
C PRO A 74 5.82 11.01 -4.38
N ARG A 75 6.38 11.38 -5.53
CA ARG A 75 7.67 10.84 -6.03
C ARG A 75 8.89 11.30 -5.25
N ASP A 76 8.76 12.35 -4.45
CA ASP A 76 9.82 12.81 -3.55
C ASP A 76 9.90 11.96 -2.27
N HIS A 77 8.83 11.21 -1.96
CA HIS A 77 8.70 10.43 -0.73
C HIS A 77 8.81 8.92 -0.99
N PHE A 78 8.17 8.41 -2.04
CA PHE A 78 8.27 7.00 -2.39
C PHE A 78 8.10 6.77 -3.91
N ASN A 79 8.67 5.66 -4.38
CA ASN A 79 8.60 5.26 -5.77
C ASN A 79 8.14 3.81 -5.89
N TYR A 80 7.35 3.53 -6.91
CA TYR A 80 6.92 2.18 -7.25
C TYR A 80 7.08 1.91 -8.74
N LYS A 81 7.20 0.64 -9.09
CA LYS A 81 7.34 0.20 -10.47
C LYS A 81 6.18 -0.74 -10.84
N LYS A 82 5.42 -0.36 -11.86
CA LYS A 82 4.40 -1.24 -12.43
C LYS A 82 5.06 -2.44 -13.07
N LYS A 83 4.61 -3.65 -12.71
CA LYS A 83 5.01 -4.90 -13.32
C LYS A 83 4.09 -5.25 -14.48
N ASP A 84 4.62 -5.83 -15.55
CA ASP A 84 3.82 -6.32 -16.68
C ASP A 84 2.95 -7.52 -16.24
N ILE A 85 3.54 -8.45 -15.49
CA ILE A 85 2.84 -9.57 -14.88
C ILE A 85 2.75 -9.30 -13.37
N SER A 86 1.52 -9.14 -12.86
CA SER A 86 1.26 -8.90 -11.44
C SER A 86 1.29 -10.18 -10.61
N CYS A 87 0.84 -11.29 -11.19
CA CYS A 87 0.85 -12.60 -10.54
C CYS A 87 1.00 -13.72 -11.57
N LYS A 88 1.67 -14.78 -11.17
CA LYS A 88 1.77 -16.03 -11.93
C LYS A 88 1.13 -17.16 -11.14
N TYR A 89 0.22 -17.87 -11.76
CA TYR A 89 -0.47 -19.01 -11.18
C TYR A 89 0.05 -20.30 -11.81
N PHE A 90 0.16 -21.33 -10.99
CA PHE A 90 0.58 -22.67 -11.36
C PHE A 90 -0.31 -23.70 -10.67
N TRP A 91 -0.79 -24.68 -11.41
CA TRP A 91 -1.61 -25.78 -10.90
C TRP A 91 -0.89 -27.11 -11.08
N ASP A 92 -1.28 -28.10 -10.28
CA ASP A 92 -0.66 -29.45 -10.28
C ASP A 92 -0.86 -30.21 -11.59
N ASP A 93 -1.90 -29.86 -12.37
CA ASP A 93 -2.17 -30.41 -13.71
C ASP A 93 -1.25 -29.82 -14.80
N GLY A 94 -0.33 -28.92 -14.43
CA GLY A 94 0.57 -28.24 -15.35
C GLY A 94 0.02 -26.95 -15.96
N THR A 95 -1.24 -26.61 -15.68
CA THR A 95 -1.85 -25.35 -16.12
C THR A 95 -1.10 -24.15 -15.53
N LYS A 96 -0.93 -23.11 -16.33
CA LYS A 96 -0.27 -21.86 -15.93
C LYS A 96 -1.12 -20.69 -16.41
N LEU A 97 -1.15 -19.61 -15.61
CA LEU A 97 -1.81 -18.36 -15.97
C LEU A 97 -0.94 -17.18 -15.54
N ASN A 98 -0.72 -16.25 -16.43
CA ASN A 98 -0.08 -14.97 -16.13
C ASN A 98 -1.14 -13.88 -15.99
N ALA A 99 -1.31 -13.34 -14.78
CA ALA A 99 -2.18 -12.19 -14.57
C ALA A 99 -1.44 -10.92 -15.01
N TYR A 100 -1.65 -10.54 -16.26
CA TYR A 100 -1.08 -9.31 -16.81
C TYR A 100 -1.74 -8.06 -16.23
N SER A 101 -0.94 -7.03 -15.99
CA SER A 101 -1.42 -5.72 -15.51
C SER A 101 -2.18 -4.94 -16.59
N GLU A 102 -1.97 -5.30 -17.87
CA GLU A 102 -2.72 -4.76 -19.00
C GLU A 102 -3.94 -5.64 -19.28
N LYS A 103 -5.13 -5.01 -19.24
CA LYS A 103 -6.42 -5.71 -19.37
C LYS A 103 -6.54 -6.52 -20.65
N SER A 104 -6.11 -5.96 -21.79
CA SER A 104 -6.19 -6.65 -23.09
C SER A 104 -5.32 -7.92 -23.12
N LYS A 105 -4.10 -7.85 -22.60
CA LYS A 105 -3.22 -9.00 -22.49
C LYS A 105 -3.80 -10.07 -21.56
N PHE A 106 -4.40 -9.65 -20.44
CA PHE A 106 -4.99 -10.60 -19.50
C PHE A 106 -6.21 -11.31 -20.10
N ILE A 107 -7.07 -10.59 -20.83
CA ILE A 107 -8.21 -11.20 -21.54
C ILE A 107 -7.73 -12.25 -22.55
N ASN A 108 -6.67 -11.95 -23.31
CA ASN A 108 -6.11 -12.89 -24.29
C ASN A 108 -5.45 -14.12 -23.64
N GLU A 109 -4.94 -13.98 -22.43
CA GLU A 109 -4.32 -15.11 -21.69
C GLU A 109 -5.36 -16.13 -21.19
N ILE A 110 -6.60 -15.68 -20.90
CA ILE A 110 -7.68 -16.56 -20.38
C ILE A 110 -8.59 -17.11 -21.47
N ASN A 111 -8.45 -16.72 -22.75
CA ASN A 111 -9.17 -17.26 -23.89
C ASN A 111 -8.36 -18.35 -24.61
#